data_14ca207288d390530be8c6b16c3b8db3
#
_entry.id   14ca207288d390530be8c6b16c3b8db3
#
_cell.length_a   1.000
_cell.length_b   1.000
_cell.length_c   1.000
_cell.angle_alpha   90.00
_cell.angle_beta   90.00
_cell.angle_gamma   90.00
#
_symmetry.space_group_name_H-M   'P 1'
#
loop_
_entity.id
_entity.type
_entity.pdbx_description
1 polymer ?
#
loop_
_entity_poly.entity_id
_entity_poly.type
_entity_poly.pdbx_seq_one_letter_code
_entity_poly.pdbx_strand_id
1 'polypeptide(L)'
;MQCRQKEIFCLDQESLRVYFPLKHVMHSINHLLKTLYQVQLELQTDVDLWHPDAECYFLKKGDQVLGALYCDWFSREGKRGGAWMDTMQTHTSDSLPITTLTCNFAVPALGQAAGLTHDELTTLLHELGHCLHHLLSDVKAFSVSGVQGVEWDAVESVSYTHLTLPTTPYV
;
A
#
# COMPACT_ATOMS: atom_id res chain seq x y z
N MET A 1 -7.65 -15.18 18.17
CA MET A 1 -8.54 -14.04 17.87
C MET A 1 -9.58 -14.35 16.80
N GLN A 2 -9.24 -14.91 15.65
CA GLN A 2 -10.17 -15.25 14.54
C GLN A 2 -11.36 -16.15 14.94
N CYS A 3 -11.17 -17.19 15.80
CA CYS A 3 -12.28 -18.03 16.26
C CYS A 3 -13.36 -17.23 17.01
N ARG A 4 -12.97 -16.27 17.84
CA ARG A 4 -13.90 -15.49 18.64
C ARG A 4 -14.73 -14.50 17.81
N GLN A 5 -14.16 -13.99 16.72
CA GLN A 5 -14.89 -13.11 15.78
C GLN A 5 -15.92 -13.89 14.96
N LYS A 6 -15.60 -15.12 14.54
CA LYS A 6 -16.57 -16.02 13.89
C LYS A 6 -17.76 -16.36 14.78
N GLU A 7 -17.51 -16.63 16.06
CA GLU A 7 -18.55 -17.00 17.01
C GLU A 7 -19.47 -15.85 17.42
N ILE A 8 -18.91 -14.61 17.57
CA ILE A 8 -19.68 -13.47 18.07
C ILE A 8 -20.40 -12.71 16.93
N PHE A 9 -19.77 -12.59 15.75
CA PHE A 9 -20.30 -11.76 14.67
C PHE A 9 -20.74 -12.54 13.43
N CYS A 10 -20.58 -13.87 13.41
CA CYS A 10 -20.81 -14.70 12.21
C CYS A 10 -20.07 -14.20 10.95
N LEU A 11 -18.97 -13.47 11.13
CA LEU A 11 -18.17 -12.90 10.04
C LEU A 11 -17.08 -13.88 9.65
N ASP A 12 -17.09 -14.28 8.38
CA ASP A 12 -16.02 -15.03 7.75
C ASP A 12 -15.18 -14.08 6.88
N GLN A 13 -13.89 -14.01 7.14
CA GLN A 13 -12.95 -13.16 6.38
C GLN A 13 -13.00 -13.44 4.87
N GLU A 14 -13.16 -14.73 4.50
CA GLU A 14 -13.25 -15.12 3.10
C GLU A 14 -14.53 -14.61 2.43
N SER A 15 -15.65 -14.53 3.17
CA SER A 15 -16.90 -14.00 2.64
C SER A 15 -16.84 -12.48 2.37
N LEU A 16 -15.88 -11.78 2.97
CA LEU A 16 -15.70 -10.36 2.80
C LEU A 16 -14.97 -9.99 1.50
N ARG A 17 -14.26 -10.93 0.85
CA ARG A 17 -13.53 -10.69 -0.41
C ARG A 17 -14.39 -10.10 -1.52
N VAL A 18 -15.68 -10.45 -1.54
CA VAL A 18 -16.64 -9.97 -2.56
C VAL A 18 -16.84 -8.45 -2.49
N TYR A 19 -16.67 -7.89 -1.28
CA TYR A 19 -16.88 -6.45 -1.02
C TYR A 19 -15.63 -5.61 -1.26
N PHE A 20 -14.44 -6.24 -1.30
CA PHE A 20 -13.17 -5.54 -1.46
C PHE A 20 -12.38 -6.01 -2.70
N PRO A 21 -12.95 -5.91 -3.93
CA PRO A 21 -12.16 -6.16 -5.14
C PRO A 21 -10.99 -5.18 -5.20
N LEU A 22 -9.77 -5.67 -5.42
CA LEU A 22 -8.53 -4.87 -5.41
C LEU A 22 -8.63 -3.60 -6.27
N LYS A 23 -9.21 -3.72 -7.47
CA LYS A 23 -9.40 -2.56 -8.36
C LYS A 23 -10.30 -1.49 -7.74
N HIS A 24 -11.38 -1.88 -7.05
CA HIS A 24 -12.26 -0.94 -6.37
C HIS A 24 -11.60 -0.33 -5.14
N VAL A 25 -10.82 -1.11 -4.40
CA VAL A 25 -10.01 -0.62 -3.28
C VAL A 25 -9.02 0.44 -3.76
N MET A 26 -8.27 0.18 -4.82
CA MET A 26 -7.32 1.14 -5.40
C MET A 26 -8.01 2.42 -5.92
N HIS A 27 -9.20 2.28 -6.52
CA HIS A 27 -10.01 3.44 -6.91
C HIS A 27 -10.44 4.28 -5.70
N SER A 28 -10.89 3.64 -4.63
CA SER A 28 -11.30 4.31 -3.38
C SER A 28 -10.12 4.99 -2.68
N ILE A 29 -8.96 4.33 -2.65
CA ILE A 29 -7.70 4.90 -2.16
C ILE A 29 -7.35 6.15 -2.97
N ASN A 30 -7.42 6.07 -4.30
CA ASN A 30 -7.11 7.21 -5.15
C ASN A 30 -8.05 8.40 -4.91
N HIS A 31 -9.35 8.14 -4.70
CA HIS A 31 -10.30 9.18 -4.30
C HIS A 31 -9.95 9.81 -2.95
N LEU A 32 -9.56 8.99 -1.96
CA LEU A 32 -9.13 9.44 -0.65
C LEU A 32 -7.87 10.32 -0.73
N LEU A 33 -6.86 9.89 -1.49
CA LEU A 33 -5.62 10.65 -1.72
C LEU A 33 -5.88 11.99 -2.38
N LYS A 34 -6.80 12.04 -3.35
CA LYS A 34 -7.21 13.27 -4.00
C LYS A 34 -7.90 14.22 -3.02
N THR A 35 -8.72 13.69 -2.13
CA THR A 35 -9.48 14.50 -1.15
C THR A 35 -8.57 15.06 -0.06
N LEU A 36 -7.67 14.23 0.49
CA LEU A 36 -6.84 14.60 1.64
C LEU A 36 -5.58 15.38 1.25
N TYR A 37 -4.91 14.95 0.18
CA TYR A 37 -3.57 15.45 -0.18
C TYR A 37 -3.53 16.14 -1.55
N GLN A 38 -4.65 16.13 -2.30
CA GLN A 38 -4.72 16.67 -3.67
C GLN A 38 -3.75 15.98 -4.64
N VAL A 39 -3.44 14.72 -4.37
CA VAL A 39 -2.61 13.86 -5.23
C VAL A 39 -3.41 12.68 -5.75
N GLN A 40 -2.93 12.05 -6.82
CA GLN A 40 -3.54 10.88 -7.41
C GLN A 40 -2.49 9.90 -7.91
N LEU A 41 -2.83 8.60 -7.86
CA LEU A 41 -2.07 7.52 -8.46
C LEU A 41 -2.57 7.29 -9.88
N GLU A 42 -1.68 7.38 -10.85
CA GLU A 42 -1.99 7.15 -12.26
C GLU A 42 -1.22 5.93 -12.75
N LEU A 43 -1.97 4.89 -13.15
CA LEU A 43 -1.39 3.64 -13.67
C LEU A 43 -0.59 3.91 -14.94
N GLN A 44 0.62 3.38 -14.99
CA GLN A 44 1.53 3.46 -16.13
C GLN A 44 1.59 2.10 -16.84
N THR A 45 1.40 2.12 -18.14
CA THR A 45 1.42 0.90 -18.98
C THR A 45 2.68 0.77 -19.84
N ASP A 46 3.45 1.83 -19.93
CA ASP A 46 4.66 1.91 -20.77
C ASP A 46 5.92 1.93 -19.89
N VAL A 47 5.98 0.99 -18.95
CA VAL A 47 7.09 0.83 -17.99
C VAL A 47 7.48 -0.64 -17.94
N ASP A 48 8.77 -0.93 -18.01
CA ASP A 48 9.29 -2.28 -17.83
C ASP A 48 9.06 -2.76 -16.38
N LEU A 49 8.42 -3.91 -16.26
CA LEU A 49 8.09 -4.54 -14.99
C LEU A 49 8.75 -5.91 -14.89
N TRP A 50 9.15 -6.30 -13.68
CA TRP A 50 9.79 -7.62 -13.42
C TRP A 50 8.81 -8.79 -13.47
N HIS A 51 7.50 -8.54 -13.45
CA HIS A 51 6.46 -9.57 -13.49
C HIS A 51 5.20 -9.02 -14.16
N PRO A 52 4.45 -9.84 -14.95
CA PRO A 52 3.22 -9.39 -15.60
C PRO A 52 2.12 -8.89 -14.66
N ASP A 53 2.09 -9.39 -13.42
CA ASP A 53 1.11 -9.00 -12.41
C ASP A 53 1.57 -7.80 -11.56
N ALA A 54 2.78 -7.29 -11.79
CA ALA A 54 3.24 -6.06 -11.16
C ALA A 54 2.64 -4.84 -11.88
N GLU A 55 2.45 -3.77 -11.14
CA GLU A 55 1.91 -2.51 -11.66
C GLU A 55 2.80 -1.35 -11.24
N CYS A 56 2.87 -0.31 -12.07
CA CYS A 56 3.55 0.94 -11.74
C CYS A 56 2.55 2.09 -11.74
N TYR A 57 2.60 2.92 -10.71
CA TYR A 57 1.79 4.12 -10.59
C TYR A 57 2.68 5.35 -10.44
N PHE A 58 2.38 6.42 -11.16
CA PHE A 58 2.94 7.72 -10.85
C PHE A 58 2.05 8.45 -9.84
N LEU A 59 2.65 8.92 -8.75
CA LEU A 59 1.99 9.84 -7.84
C LEU A 59 2.07 11.25 -8.43
N LYS A 60 0.92 11.85 -8.70
CA LYS A 60 0.82 13.17 -9.35
C LYS A 60 0.06 14.17 -8.50
N LYS A 61 0.46 15.43 -8.60
CA LYS A 61 -0.30 16.60 -8.13
C LYS A 61 -0.57 17.51 -9.32
N GLY A 62 -1.80 17.49 -9.84
CA GLY A 62 -2.07 18.08 -11.16
C GLY A 62 -1.26 17.37 -12.23
N ASP A 63 -0.51 18.13 -13.03
CA ASP A 63 0.37 17.58 -14.09
C ASP A 63 1.77 17.20 -13.59
N GLN A 64 2.12 17.58 -12.35
CA GLN A 64 3.43 17.31 -11.78
C GLN A 64 3.51 15.88 -11.24
N VAL A 65 4.53 15.13 -11.69
CA VAL A 65 4.91 13.84 -11.10
C VAL A 65 5.73 14.09 -9.84
N LEU A 66 5.31 13.52 -8.72
CA LEU A 66 5.98 13.62 -7.42
C LEU A 66 6.88 12.40 -7.15
N GLY A 67 6.56 11.23 -7.70
CA GLY A 67 7.31 10.00 -7.50
C GLY A 67 6.63 8.82 -8.17
N ALA A 68 7.21 7.62 -7.99
CA ALA A 68 6.69 6.38 -8.56
C ALA A 68 6.51 5.30 -7.48
N LEU A 69 5.41 4.58 -7.58
CA LEU A 69 5.03 3.44 -6.74
C LEU A 69 4.94 2.18 -7.61
N TYR A 70 5.78 1.21 -7.35
CA TYR A 70 5.68 -0.11 -7.95
C TYR A 70 4.94 -1.05 -7.00
N CYS A 71 3.92 -1.73 -7.48
CA CYS A 71 3.08 -2.64 -6.71
C CYS A 71 3.23 -4.07 -7.21
N ASP A 72 3.49 -5.00 -6.29
CA ASP A 72 3.58 -6.43 -6.56
C ASP A 72 2.57 -7.17 -5.65
N TRP A 73 1.40 -7.43 -6.19
CA TRP A 73 0.22 -7.78 -5.40
C TRP A 73 0.16 -9.23 -4.93
N PHE A 74 0.50 -10.18 -5.82
CA PHE A 74 0.12 -11.59 -5.64
C PHE A 74 1.27 -12.46 -5.18
N SER A 75 0.91 -13.50 -4.42
CA SER A 75 1.83 -14.56 -4.05
C SER A 75 2.23 -15.40 -5.28
N ARG A 76 3.47 -15.86 -5.31
CA ARG A 76 3.98 -16.79 -6.33
C ARG A 76 5.17 -17.57 -5.80
N GLU A 77 5.55 -18.62 -6.51
CA GLU A 77 6.74 -19.41 -6.16
C GLU A 77 8.00 -18.53 -6.15
N GLY A 78 8.84 -18.71 -5.14
CA GLY A 78 10.07 -17.94 -4.94
C GLY A 78 9.88 -16.53 -4.33
N LYS A 79 8.67 -16.02 -4.21
CA LYS A 79 8.40 -14.74 -3.56
C LYS A 79 8.33 -14.92 -2.04
N ARG A 80 9.04 -14.07 -1.29
CA ARG A 80 8.99 -14.05 0.17
C ARG A 80 7.57 -13.70 0.64
N GLY A 81 7.07 -14.43 1.65
CA GLY A 81 5.75 -14.16 2.26
C GLY A 81 5.73 -12.89 3.11
N GLY A 82 4.53 -12.37 3.36
CA GLY A 82 4.29 -11.13 4.08
C GLY A 82 4.01 -9.94 3.15
N ALA A 83 3.86 -8.75 3.72
CA ALA A 83 3.77 -7.51 2.98
C ALA A 83 4.81 -6.53 3.52
N TRP A 84 5.34 -5.67 2.66
CA TRP A 84 6.30 -4.64 3.04
C TRP A 84 6.42 -3.56 1.97
N MET A 85 6.83 -2.39 2.39
CA MET A 85 7.37 -1.37 1.49
C MET A 85 8.90 -1.45 1.45
N ASP A 86 9.49 -1.03 0.34
CA ASP A 86 10.93 -0.88 0.20
C ASP A 86 11.25 0.39 -0.61
N THR A 87 12.35 1.06 -0.24
CA THR A 87 12.81 2.27 -0.92
C THR A 87 13.74 1.90 -2.07
N MET A 88 13.34 2.19 -3.29
CA MET A 88 14.21 2.03 -4.47
C MET A 88 15.04 3.26 -4.74
N GLN A 89 14.46 4.44 -4.57
CA GLN A 89 15.13 5.71 -4.80
C GLN A 89 14.62 6.78 -3.84
N THR A 90 15.54 7.49 -3.24
CA THR A 90 15.26 8.59 -2.32
C THR A 90 15.08 9.90 -3.08
N HIS A 91 14.24 10.80 -2.57
CA HIS A 91 14.09 12.14 -3.13
C HIS A 91 15.37 12.95 -2.93
N THR A 92 15.90 13.50 -4.02
CA THR A 92 17.06 14.42 -4.01
C THR A 92 16.78 15.62 -4.90
N SER A 93 17.73 16.55 -5.03
CA SER A 93 17.61 17.66 -6.00
C SER A 93 17.44 17.18 -7.45
N ASP A 94 17.98 16.02 -7.78
CA ASP A 94 18.11 15.51 -9.15
C ASP A 94 17.25 14.25 -9.42
N SER A 95 16.57 13.72 -8.39
CA SER A 95 15.80 12.50 -8.52
C SER A 95 14.49 12.52 -7.73
N LEU A 96 13.43 12.00 -8.33
CA LEU A 96 12.15 11.76 -7.67
C LEU A 96 12.19 10.48 -6.82
N PRO A 97 11.43 10.41 -5.73
CA PRO A 97 11.37 9.22 -4.90
C PRO A 97 10.68 8.06 -5.63
N ILE A 98 11.20 6.86 -5.43
CA ILE A 98 10.61 5.61 -5.96
C ILE A 98 10.54 4.61 -4.81
N THR A 99 9.39 3.97 -4.67
CA THR A 99 9.18 2.92 -3.67
C THR A 99 8.45 1.72 -4.26
N THR A 100 8.62 0.57 -3.62
CA THR A 100 7.86 -0.64 -3.91
C THR A 100 6.90 -0.97 -2.78
N LEU A 101 5.75 -1.48 -3.15
CA LEU A 101 4.76 -2.07 -2.26
C LEU A 101 4.61 -3.54 -2.65
N THR A 102 5.11 -4.42 -1.82
CA THR A 102 5.03 -5.87 -2.04
C THR A 102 3.98 -6.46 -1.12
N CYS A 103 3.03 -7.19 -1.71
CA CYS A 103 2.00 -7.95 -1.01
C CYS A 103 2.07 -9.44 -1.40
N ASN A 104 1.31 -10.28 -0.72
CA ASN A 104 1.17 -11.69 -1.02
C ASN A 104 -0.30 -12.11 -0.99
N PHE A 105 -1.15 -11.35 -1.69
CA PHE A 105 -2.57 -11.67 -1.80
C PHE A 105 -2.77 -12.97 -2.57
N ALA A 106 -3.89 -13.64 -2.32
CA ALA A 106 -4.24 -14.84 -3.04
C ALA A 106 -4.45 -14.53 -4.53
N VAL A 107 -3.86 -15.34 -5.39
CA VAL A 107 -4.07 -15.24 -6.83
C VAL A 107 -5.55 -15.52 -7.13
N PRO A 108 -6.26 -14.66 -7.84
CA PRO A 108 -7.66 -14.89 -8.17
C PRO A 108 -7.81 -16.12 -9.07
N ALA A 109 -8.89 -16.89 -8.89
CA ALA A 109 -9.23 -17.95 -9.81
C ALA A 109 -9.51 -17.37 -11.20
N LEU A 110 -9.30 -18.19 -12.24
CA LEU A 110 -9.47 -17.76 -13.63
C LEU A 110 -10.86 -17.15 -13.84
N GLY A 111 -10.89 -15.92 -14.33
CA GLY A 111 -12.14 -15.17 -14.58
C GLY A 111 -12.77 -14.51 -13.34
N GLN A 112 -12.14 -14.60 -12.17
CA GLN A 112 -12.59 -13.90 -10.97
C GLN A 112 -11.78 -12.64 -10.70
N ALA A 113 -12.42 -11.64 -10.09
CA ALA A 113 -11.72 -10.46 -9.60
C ALA A 113 -10.92 -10.81 -8.34
N ALA A 114 -9.72 -10.26 -8.21
CA ALA A 114 -8.95 -10.35 -6.97
C ALA A 114 -9.69 -9.59 -5.86
N GLY A 115 -10.17 -10.32 -4.85
CA GLY A 115 -10.82 -9.74 -3.67
C GLY A 115 -9.91 -9.84 -2.45
N LEU A 116 -9.92 -8.82 -1.60
CA LEU A 116 -9.15 -8.77 -0.36
C LEU A 116 -10.00 -9.21 0.83
N THR A 117 -9.38 -9.92 1.78
CA THR A 117 -9.94 -10.03 3.13
C THR A 117 -9.80 -8.68 3.85
N HIS A 118 -10.47 -8.53 4.99
CA HIS A 118 -10.32 -7.33 5.82
C HIS A 118 -8.87 -7.18 6.33
N ASP A 119 -8.23 -8.29 6.71
CA ASP A 119 -6.84 -8.27 7.18
C ASP A 119 -5.88 -7.88 6.05
N GLU A 120 -6.08 -8.38 4.83
CA GLU A 120 -5.30 -8.00 3.64
C GLU A 120 -5.51 -6.52 3.28
N LEU A 121 -6.74 -6.01 3.40
CA LEU A 121 -7.04 -4.59 3.20
C LEU A 121 -6.32 -3.71 4.24
N THR A 122 -6.36 -4.08 5.51
CA THR A 122 -5.67 -3.36 6.58
C THR A 122 -4.16 -3.34 6.36
N THR A 123 -3.59 -4.48 5.97
CA THR A 123 -2.17 -4.60 5.63
C THR A 123 -1.81 -3.71 4.43
N LEU A 124 -2.62 -3.74 3.37
CA LEU A 124 -2.42 -2.88 2.20
C LEU A 124 -2.38 -1.40 2.57
N LEU A 125 -3.33 -0.95 3.39
CA LEU A 125 -3.40 0.46 3.80
C LEU A 125 -2.22 0.85 4.69
N HIS A 126 -1.75 -0.06 5.57
CA HIS A 126 -0.57 0.13 6.40
C HIS A 126 0.68 0.35 5.56
N GLU A 127 0.99 -0.58 4.66
CA GLU A 127 2.18 -0.50 3.80
C GLU A 127 2.11 0.68 2.82
N LEU A 128 0.92 0.98 2.31
CA LEU A 128 0.71 2.17 1.48
C LEU A 128 0.96 3.46 2.27
N GLY A 129 0.66 3.48 3.56
CA GLY A 129 0.99 4.61 4.46
C GLY A 129 2.49 4.89 4.47
N HIS A 130 3.33 3.86 4.59
CA HIS A 130 4.79 4.00 4.49
C HIS A 130 5.24 4.46 3.10
N CYS A 131 4.63 3.92 2.04
CA CYS A 131 4.92 4.38 0.68
C CYS A 131 4.61 5.87 0.50
N LEU A 132 3.46 6.33 0.98
CA LEU A 132 3.07 7.73 0.90
C LEU A 132 3.97 8.65 1.73
N HIS A 133 4.39 8.20 2.92
CA HIS A 133 5.38 8.92 3.72
C HIS A 133 6.67 9.14 2.93
N HIS A 134 7.16 8.11 2.24
CA HIS A 134 8.35 8.21 1.41
C HIS A 134 8.13 9.13 0.19
N LEU A 135 7.04 8.94 -0.54
CA LEU A 135 6.76 9.64 -1.80
C LEU A 135 6.37 11.12 -1.61
N LEU A 136 5.75 11.47 -0.49
CA LEU A 136 5.29 12.84 -0.22
C LEU A 136 6.30 13.66 0.60
N SER A 137 7.43 13.07 1.01
CA SER A 137 8.49 13.80 1.71
C SER A 137 9.11 14.83 0.78
N ASP A 138 9.14 16.11 1.21
CA ASP A 138 9.80 17.21 0.50
C ASP A 138 11.27 17.39 0.91
N VAL A 139 11.77 16.54 1.79
CA VAL A 139 13.16 16.55 2.25
C VAL A 139 14.05 15.94 1.18
N LYS A 140 15.01 16.74 0.65
CA LYS A 140 15.92 16.34 -0.43
C LYS A 140 17.30 15.87 0.05
N ALA A 141 17.52 15.84 1.35
CA ALA A 141 18.76 15.34 1.92
C ALA A 141 18.69 13.81 2.00
N PHE A 142 19.52 13.11 1.24
CA PHE A 142 19.51 11.64 1.05
C PHE A 142 19.37 10.84 2.34
N SER A 143 20.09 11.22 3.40
CA SER A 143 20.14 10.46 4.67
C SER A 143 18.89 10.58 5.54
N VAL A 144 18.01 11.54 5.26
CA VAL A 144 16.82 11.85 6.08
C VAL A 144 15.58 12.12 5.24
N SER A 145 15.58 11.70 3.97
CA SER A 145 14.44 11.86 3.07
C SER A 145 13.50 10.65 3.15
N GLY A 146 12.22 10.91 3.15
CA GLY A 146 11.19 9.88 3.23
C GLY A 146 11.25 9.13 4.56
N VAL A 147 11.35 7.82 4.51
CA VAL A 147 11.46 6.94 5.68
C VAL A 147 12.91 6.75 6.16
N GLN A 148 13.89 7.33 5.47
CA GLN A 148 15.30 7.18 5.82
C GLN A 148 15.64 7.96 7.09
N GLY A 149 16.35 7.32 8.03
CA GLY A 149 16.80 7.96 9.27
C GLY A 149 15.69 8.26 10.28
N VAL A 150 14.46 7.83 10.03
CA VAL A 150 13.36 7.94 10.99
C VAL A 150 13.45 6.76 11.97
N GLU A 151 13.35 7.06 13.26
CA GLU A 151 13.33 6.02 14.31
C GLU A 151 12.14 5.09 14.11
N TRP A 152 12.34 3.79 14.40
CA TRP A 152 11.36 2.74 14.12
C TRP A 152 9.98 2.99 14.74
N ASP A 153 9.93 3.43 15.98
CA ASP A 153 8.72 3.77 16.70
C ASP A 153 8.00 4.99 16.12
N ALA A 154 8.74 5.93 15.54
CA ALA A 154 8.17 7.08 14.84
C ALA A 154 7.62 6.70 13.46
N VAL A 155 8.32 5.85 12.70
CA VAL A 155 7.82 5.33 11.40
C VAL A 155 6.52 4.56 11.61
N GLU A 156 6.46 3.68 12.60
CA GLU A 156 5.29 2.85 12.89
C GLU A 156 4.14 3.63 13.53
N SER A 157 4.40 4.75 14.21
CA SER A 157 3.34 5.58 14.81
C SER A 157 2.40 6.16 13.76
N VAL A 158 2.89 6.49 12.58
CA VAL A 158 2.08 7.01 11.46
C VAL A 158 1.14 5.93 10.93
N SER A 159 1.59 4.70 10.80
CA SER A 159 0.79 3.60 10.31
C SER A 159 -0.26 3.12 11.32
N TYR A 160 0.06 3.13 12.62
CA TYR A 160 -0.87 2.75 13.68
C TYR A 160 -1.92 3.83 14.01
N THR A 161 -1.58 5.10 13.93
CA THR A 161 -2.48 6.18 14.35
C THR A 161 -3.48 6.61 13.27
N HIS A 162 -3.17 6.42 12.00
CA HIS A 162 -3.99 6.92 10.90
C HIS A 162 -4.85 5.85 10.21
N LEU A 163 -4.49 4.58 10.31
CA LEU A 163 -5.17 3.50 9.59
C LEU A 163 -5.79 2.43 10.50
N THR A 164 -5.41 2.37 11.77
CA THR A 164 -6.09 1.54 12.76
C THR A 164 -6.96 2.42 13.65
N LEU A 165 -8.26 2.41 13.42
CA LEU A 165 -9.20 2.81 14.47
C LEU A 165 -8.85 2.01 15.73
N PRO A 166 -8.80 2.62 16.93
CA PRO A 166 -8.44 1.93 18.16
C PRO A 166 -9.52 0.90 18.49
N THR A 167 -9.37 -0.31 17.97
CA THR A 167 -10.27 -1.45 18.24
C THR A 167 -9.70 -2.43 19.26
N THR A 168 -8.51 -2.17 19.80
CA THR A 168 -7.96 -2.94 20.91
C THR A 168 -8.07 -2.12 22.20
N PRO A 169 -8.97 -2.50 23.13
CA PRO A 169 -8.83 -2.02 24.50
C PRO A 169 -7.50 -2.55 25.02
N TYR A 170 -6.63 -1.64 25.46
CA TYR A 170 -5.47 -1.99 26.29
C TYR A 170 -5.99 -2.69 27.54
N VAL A 171 -5.65 -3.97 27.71
CA VAL A 171 -5.76 -4.71 28.96
C VAL A 171 -4.38 -4.79 29.57
#